data_e4c8202f195538a641b734ecbd006386
#
_entry.id   e4c8202f195538a641b734ecbd006386
#
_cell.length_a   1.000
_cell.length_b   1.000
_cell.length_c   1.000
_cell.angle_alpha   90.00
_cell.angle_beta   90.00
_cell.angle_gamma   90.00
#
_symmetry.space_group_name_H-M   'P 1'
#
loop_
_entity.id
_entity.type
_entity.pdbx_description
1 polymer ?
#
loop_
_entity_poly.entity_id
_entity_poly.type
_entity_poly.pdbx_seq_one_letter_code
_entity_poly.pdbx_strand_id
1 'polypeptide(L)'
;HTGPSTLFRYLYQAGYDWLGAEQMYGPEEIILSSLRGASRAYSRPLYGTLHAMQWGSGPFTDPKHSLRLYMSLAVAYMHGSSHMNTEEALWTDEYMNDRYSVSGKEHLFAQHQMLDFVETHSRRGDLRSNIAVIQGRNDAWKSFGRGSLWSQKGDKWKFNKACESFDLLNVFYPDNIVDGCGPEGWFTSTPYGTVDLLPVEAPQDVMDRYKAMIFLGWNSYDANDFLRIRDFVFKGGTLLLTAAHLNEELQPDQPVRFPADD
;
A
#
# COMPACT_ATOMS: atom_id res chain seq x y z
N HIS A 1 -5.43 2.77 -13.20
CA HIS A 1 -5.04 3.21 -11.87
C HIS A 1 -6.17 3.01 -10.88
N THR A 2 -5.83 2.89 -9.63
CA THR A 2 -6.80 2.80 -8.54
C THR A 2 -6.47 3.88 -7.51
N GLY A 3 -7.48 4.33 -6.79
CA GLY A 3 -7.29 5.28 -5.70
C GLY A 3 -6.34 4.75 -4.61
N PRO A 4 -5.85 5.63 -3.73
CA PRO A 4 -4.91 5.28 -2.68
C PRO A 4 -5.60 4.40 -1.63
N SER A 5 -5.30 3.10 -1.66
CA SER A 5 -5.93 2.13 -0.78
C SER A 5 -5.08 0.86 -0.66
N THR A 6 -5.57 -0.14 0.05
CA THR A 6 -5.01 -1.48 0.12
C THR A 6 -5.85 -2.50 -0.65
N LEU A 7 -6.59 -2.06 -1.66
CA LEU A 7 -7.55 -2.89 -2.39
C LEU A 7 -6.96 -3.64 -3.60
N PHE A 8 -5.67 -3.52 -3.86
CA PHE A 8 -5.01 -4.12 -5.04
C PHE A 8 -5.22 -5.62 -5.14
N ARG A 9 -5.25 -6.32 -4.02
CA ARG A 9 -5.59 -7.73 -3.94
C ARG A 9 -6.90 -8.04 -4.66
N TYR A 10 -7.97 -7.32 -4.35
CA TYR A 10 -9.29 -7.59 -4.92
C TYR A 10 -9.35 -7.30 -6.41
N LEU A 11 -8.58 -6.34 -6.87
CA LEU A 11 -8.49 -6.01 -8.30
C LEU A 11 -7.74 -7.10 -9.08
N TYR A 12 -6.65 -7.65 -8.52
CA TYR A 12 -6.00 -8.81 -9.12
C TYR A 12 -6.89 -10.04 -9.12
N GLN A 13 -7.66 -10.27 -8.04
CA GLN A 13 -8.68 -11.34 -8.01
C GLN A 13 -9.77 -11.14 -9.05
N ALA A 14 -10.13 -9.91 -9.37
CA ALA A 14 -11.08 -9.57 -10.43
C ALA A 14 -10.52 -9.75 -11.86
N GLY A 15 -9.25 -10.11 -11.99
CA GLY A 15 -8.62 -10.45 -13.27
C GLY A 15 -7.82 -9.36 -13.93
N TYR A 16 -7.50 -8.27 -13.23
CA TYR A 16 -6.58 -7.24 -13.76
C TYR A 16 -5.15 -7.79 -13.85
N ASP A 17 -4.48 -7.53 -14.96
CA ASP A 17 -3.10 -7.94 -15.18
C ASP A 17 -2.08 -6.92 -14.71
N TRP A 18 -2.45 -5.66 -14.70
CA TRP A 18 -1.60 -4.54 -14.30
C TRP A 18 -2.40 -3.55 -13.46
N LEU A 19 -1.78 -3.08 -12.38
CA LEU A 19 -2.35 -2.06 -11.52
C LEU A 19 -1.38 -0.89 -11.33
N GLY A 20 -1.96 0.30 -11.17
CA GLY A 20 -1.25 1.50 -10.76
C GLY A 20 -1.92 2.14 -9.55
N ALA A 21 -1.12 2.48 -8.54
CA ALA A 21 -1.61 3.15 -7.35
C ALA A 21 -1.58 4.67 -7.50
N GLU A 22 -2.64 5.33 -7.11
CA GLU A 22 -2.63 6.78 -6.94
C GLU A 22 -1.96 7.17 -5.63
N GLN A 23 -0.92 7.99 -5.73
CA GLN A 23 -0.27 8.66 -4.62
C GLN A 23 -0.97 10.01 -4.41
N MET A 24 -2.09 9.99 -3.71
CA MET A 24 -3.01 11.12 -3.62
C MET A 24 -3.12 11.70 -2.21
N TYR A 25 -3.31 10.86 -1.21
CA TYR A 25 -3.56 11.28 0.17
C TYR A 25 -2.51 10.78 1.16
N GLY A 26 -1.56 9.95 0.70
CA GLY A 26 -0.54 9.33 1.55
C GLY A 26 -1.11 8.40 2.63
N PRO A 27 -0.34 7.82 3.51
CA PRO A 27 1.12 7.74 3.39
C PRO A 27 1.55 6.88 2.22
N GLU A 28 2.51 7.36 1.47
CA GLU A 28 2.95 6.73 0.21
C GLU A 28 3.45 5.30 0.41
N GLU A 29 4.23 5.07 1.46
CA GLU A 29 4.86 3.77 1.66
C GLU A 29 3.86 2.66 2.00
N ILE A 30 2.77 2.93 2.70
CA ILE A 30 1.70 1.95 2.94
C ILE A 30 1.06 1.52 1.62
N ILE A 31 0.77 2.50 0.75
CA ILE A 31 0.17 2.24 -0.56
C ILE A 31 1.11 1.39 -1.43
N LEU A 32 2.39 1.76 -1.50
CA LEU A 32 3.41 1.01 -2.23
C LEU A 32 3.64 -0.39 -1.65
N SER A 33 3.64 -0.53 -0.32
CA SER A 33 3.77 -1.82 0.36
C SER A 33 2.61 -2.75 0.01
N SER A 34 1.40 -2.23 -0.05
CA SER A 34 0.21 -2.98 -0.43
C SER A 34 0.21 -3.38 -1.91
N LEU A 35 0.56 -2.46 -2.80
CA LEU A 35 0.66 -2.74 -4.23
C LEU A 35 1.73 -3.80 -4.51
N ARG A 36 2.90 -3.66 -3.92
CA ARG A 36 4.02 -4.61 -4.08
C ARG A 36 3.68 -5.97 -3.50
N GLY A 37 3.09 -6.04 -2.30
CA GLY A 37 2.66 -7.29 -1.68
C GLY A 37 1.62 -8.03 -2.53
N ALA A 38 0.60 -7.33 -3.00
CA ALA A 38 -0.39 -7.90 -3.90
C ALA A 38 0.21 -8.33 -5.24
N SER A 39 1.08 -7.52 -5.84
CA SER A 39 1.80 -7.85 -7.07
C SER A 39 2.58 -9.17 -6.94
N ARG A 40 3.29 -9.35 -5.84
CA ARG A 40 4.03 -10.58 -5.55
C ARG A 40 3.11 -11.78 -5.37
N ALA A 41 2.02 -11.61 -4.60
CA ALA A 41 1.07 -12.69 -4.33
C ALA A 41 0.40 -13.22 -5.60
N TYR A 42 0.15 -12.35 -6.58
CA TYR A 42 -0.52 -12.73 -7.83
C TYR A 42 0.42 -12.87 -9.02
N SER A 43 1.73 -12.88 -8.80
CA SER A 43 2.76 -13.02 -9.87
C SER A 43 2.60 -11.97 -10.98
N ARG A 44 2.34 -10.72 -10.59
CA ARG A 44 2.19 -9.56 -11.46
C ARG A 44 3.37 -8.59 -11.26
N PRO A 45 4.55 -8.87 -11.86
CA PRO A 45 5.78 -8.15 -11.52
C PRO A 45 5.80 -6.69 -11.99
N LEU A 46 4.88 -6.32 -12.88
CA LEU A 46 4.80 -4.96 -13.42
C LEU A 46 3.62 -4.22 -12.80
N TYR A 47 3.90 -3.09 -12.18
CA TYR A 47 2.93 -2.17 -11.62
C TYR A 47 3.42 -0.73 -11.72
N GLY A 48 2.54 0.21 -11.51
CA GLY A 48 2.85 1.63 -11.66
C GLY A 48 2.28 2.51 -10.57
N THR A 49 2.56 3.80 -10.71
CA THR A 49 2.04 4.84 -9.83
C THR A 49 1.55 6.04 -10.61
N LEU A 50 0.56 6.73 -10.08
CA LEU A 50 0.09 8.04 -10.49
C LEU A 50 0.26 9.00 -9.32
N HIS A 51 1.08 10.02 -9.49
CA HIS A 51 1.37 10.99 -8.45
C HIS A 51 0.44 12.19 -8.58
N ALA A 52 -0.48 12.28 -7.63
CA ALA A 52 -1.52 13.30 -7.52
C ALA A 52 -1.45 13.98 -6.15
N MET A 53 -0.24 14.41 -5.78
CA MET A 53 0.11 14.89 -4.43
C MET A 53 -0.63 16.17 -4.03
N GLN A 54 -1.11 16.95 -5.00
CA GLN A 54 -1.89 18.15 -4.77
C GLN A 54 -3.11 17.93 -3.86
N TRP A 55 -3.60 16.72 -3.79
CA TRP A 55 -4.78 16.40 -2.98
C TRP A 55 -4.46 16.16 -1.50
N GLY A 56 -3.22 15.92 -1.14
CA GLY A 56 -2.87 15.54 0.22
C GLY A 56 -1.53 16.04 0.76
N SER A 57 -0.61 16.49 -0.10
CA SER A 57 0.73 16.89 0.34
C SER A 57 0.93 18.41 0.52
N GLY A 58 -0.13 19.19 0.42
CA GLY A 58 -0.12 20.63 0.54
C GLY A 58 -0.31 21.37 -0.79
N PRO A 59 -0.48 22.70 -0.73
CA PRO A 59 -0.78 23.49 -1.92
C PRO A 59 0.39 23.56 -2.88
N PHE A 60 0.10 23.75 -4.15
CA PHE A 60 1.12 23.97 -5.19
C PHE A 60 2.01 25.19 -4.98
N THR A 61 1.50 26.14 -4.24
CA THR A 61 2.25 27.36 -3.88
C THR A 61 3.30 27.13 -2.80
N ASP A 62 3.33 25.93 -2.19
CA ASP A 62 4.40 25.58 -1.27
C ASP A 62 5.72 25.45 -2.04
N PRO A 63 6.77 26.20 -1.69
CA PRO A 63 8.05 26.16 -2.39
C PRO A 63 8.73 24.77 -2.38
N LYS A 64 8.31 23.87 -1.52
CA LYS A 64 8.84 22.51 -1.44
C LYS A 64 8.02 21.49 -2.24
N HIS A 65 6.96 21.90 -2.90
CA HIS A 65 6.06 20.95 -3.55
C HIS A 65 6.75 20.17 -4.68
N SER A 66 7.51 20.85 -5.53
CA SER A 66 8.29 20.21 -6.61
C SER A 66 9.34 19.23 -6.09
N LEU A 67 9.99 19.55 -4.97
CA LEU A 67 10.92 18.63 -4.31
C LEU A 67 10.19 17.40 -3.78
N ARG A 68 9.02 17.57 -3.16
CA ARG A 68 8.20 16.43 -2.72
C ARG A 68 7.76 15.56 -3.89
N LEU A 69 7.40 16.15 -5.03
CA LEU A 69 7.10 15.39 -6.24
C LEU A 69 8.29 14.55 -6.69
N TYR A 70 9.48 15.14 -6.76
CA TYR A 70 10.70 14.39 -7.10
C TYR A 70 10.95 13.23 -6.13
N MET A 71 10.81 13.47 -4.83
CA MET A 71 10.99 12.44 -3.81
C MET A 71 9.96 11.32 -3.94
N SER A 72 8.69 11.64 -4.20
CA SER A 72 7.64 10.66 -4.39
C SER A 72 7.90 9.77 -5.61
N LEU A 73 8.30 10.36 -6.73
CA LEU A 73 8.72 9.61 -7.92
C LEU A 73 9.93 8.70 -7.63
N ALA A 74 10.93 9.21 -6.91
CA ALA A 74 12.12 8.43 -6.55
C ALA A 74 11.78 7.27 -5.61
N VAL A 75 10.95 7.50 -4.60
CA VAL A 75 10.45 6.45 -3.70
C VAL A 75 9.69 5.39 -4.47
N ALA A 76 8.75 5.76 -5.34
CA ALA A 76 8.01 4.82 -6.16
C ALA A 76 8.93 3.99 -7.07
N TYR A 77 9.93 4.63 -7.69
CA TYR A 77 10.94 3.94 -8.49
C TYR A 77 11.72 2.93 -7.68
N MET A 78 12.22 3.31 -6.51
CA MET A 78 12.95 2.42 -5.62
C MET A 78 12.09 1.27 -5.10
N HIS A 79 10.78 1.48 -4.94
CA HIS A 79 9.82 0.46 -4.55
C HIS A 79 9.39 -0.47 -5.70
N GLY A 80 9.88 -0.27 -6.90
CA GLY A 80 9.65 -1.22 -8.01
C GLY A 80 8.68 -0.75 -9.06
N SER A 81 8.10 0.45 -8.95
CA SER A 81 7.22 0.99 -9.97
C SER A 81 7.90 1.01 -11.34
N SER A 82 7.28 0.38 -12.33
CA SER A 82 7.78 0.32 -13.70
C SER A 82 7.23 1.46 -14.58
N HIS A 83 6.13 2.06 -14.15
CA HIS A 83 5.47 3.17 -14.84
C HIS A 83 5.08 4.22 -13.81
N MET A 84 5.46 5.43 -14.04
CA MET A 84 5.17 6.56 -13.16
C MET A 84 4.56 7.69 -13.98
N ASN A 85 3.37 8.12 -13.59
CA ASN A 85 2.67 9.25 -14.17
C ASN A 85 2.46 10.32 -13.11
N THR A 86 2.27 11.54 -13.54
CA THR A 86 1.87 12.65 -12.67
C THR A 86 0.62 13.33 -13.22
N GLU A 87 -0.24 13.81 -12.33
CA GLU A 87 -1.31 14.74 -12.71
C GLU A 87 -1.10 16.14 -12.08
N GLU A 88 -0.02 16.28 -11.35
CA GLU A 88 0.33 17.46 -10.59
C GLU A 88 0.19 18.78 -11.35
N ALA A 89 0.79 18.83 -12.52
CA ALA A 89 0.83 20.06 -13.32
C ALA A 89 -0.48 20.39 -14.02
N LEU A 90 -1.47 19.51 -13.99
CA LEU A 90 -2.73 19.69 -14.70
C LEU A 90 -3.79 20.44 -13.89
N TRP A 91 -3.62 20.57 -12.59
CA TRP A 91 -4.67 20.98 -11.66
C TRP A 91 -4.38 22.27 -10.91
N THR A 92 -3.32 22.98 -11.24
CA THR A 92 -3.12 24.33 -10.72
C THR A 92 -3.89 25.33 -11.57
N ASP A 93 -4.51 26.31 -10.95
CA ASP A 93 -5.10 27.44 -11.68
C ASP A 93 -4.07 28.11 -12.58
N GLU A 94 -2.85 28.24 -12.11
CA GLU A 94 -1.70 28.74 -12.83
C GLU A 94 -1.36 27.86 -14.04
N TYR A 95 -1.36 26.55 -13.88
CA TYR A 95 -1.06 25.62 -14.98
C TYR A 95 -2.16 25.61 -16.04
N MET A 96 -3.40 25.62 -15.63
CA MET A 96 -4.54 25.69 -16.56
C MET A 96 -4.52 26.98 -17.38
N ASN A 97 -4.04 28.08 -16.81
CA ASN A 97 -3.94 29.36 -17.47
C ASN A 97 -2.58 29.58 -18.13
N ASP A 98 -1.49 29.13 -17.51
CA ASP A 98 -0.13 29.28 -18.01
C ASP A 98 0.80 28.13 -17.56
N ARG A 99 0.97 27.14 -18.43
CA ARG A 99 1.93 26.03 -18.24
C ARG A 99 3.39 26.49 -18.12
N TYR A 100 3.68 27.72 -18.42
CA TYR A 100 5.01 28.33 -18.27
C TYR A 100 5.14 29.13 -16.99
N SER A 101 4.16 29.05 -16.09
CA SER A 101 4.27 29.61 -14.75
C SER A 101 5.49 29.09 -14.02
N VAL A 102 5.89 29.76 -12.97
CA VAL A 102 7.02 29.31 -12.11
C VAL A 102 6.76 27.91 -11.58
N SER A 103 5.59 27.68 -11.00
CA SER A 103 5.19 26.38 -10.45
C SER A 103 5.19 25.29 -11.53
N GLY A 104 4.60 25.53 -12.69
CA GLY A 104 4.60 24.59 -13.81
C GLY A 104 6.01 24.19 -14.27
N LYS A 105 6.93 25.15 -14.34
CA LYS A 105 8.33 24.89 -14.70
C LYS A 105 9.07 24.07 -13.64
N GLU A 106 8.84 24.35 -12.36
CA GLU A 106 9.44 23.60 -11.27
C GLU A 106 8.98 22.14 -11.26
N HIS A 107 7.70 21.87 -11.51
CA HIS A 107 7.18 20.51 -11.62
C HIS A 107 7.74 19.76 -12.83
N LEU A 108 7.80 20.41 -14.00
CA LEU A 108 8.44 19.84 -15.17
C LEU A 108 9.92 19.55 -14.92
N PHE A 109 10.62 20.43 -14.25
CA PHE A 109 12.01 20.23 -13.88
C PHE A 109 12.19 19.03 -12.98
N ALA A 110 11.34 18.85 -11.94
CA ALA A 110 11.35 17.69 -11.07
C ALA A 110 11.15 16.37 -11.84
N GLN A 111 10.25 16.36 -12.82
CA GLN A 111 10.02 15.21 -13.70
C GLN A 111 11.24 14.92 -14.59
N HIS A 112 11.85 15.94 -15.18
CA HIS A 112 13.07 15.78 -15.97
C HIS A 112 14.23 15.24 -15.13
N GLN A 113 14.44 15.80 -13.94
CA GLN A 113 15.46 15.27 -13.03
C GLN A 113 15.23 13.78 -12.69
N MET A 114 13.97 13.36 -12.55
CA MET A 114 13.66 11.95 -12.30
C MET A 114 13.96 11.08 -13.52
N LEU A 115 13.67 11.54 -14.74
CA LEU A 115 14.04 10.83 -15.97
C LEU A 115 15.56 10.67 -16.08
N ASP A 116 16.33 11.72 -15.88
CA ASP A 116 17.79 11.68 -15.87
C ASP A 116 18.33 10.72 -14.83
N PHE A 117 17.70 10.71 -13.65
CA PHE A 117 18.06 9.76 -12.58
C PHE A 117 17.81 8.31 -13.02
N VAL A 118 16.65 8.00 -13.58
CA VAL A 118 16.30 6.64 -14.04
C VAL A 118 17.23 6.17 -15.16
N GLU A 119 17.56 7.05 -16.12
CA GLU A 119 18.46 6.71 -17.22
C GLU A 119 19.87 6.40 -16.74
N THR A 120 20.34 7.10 -15.73
CA THR A 120 21.70 6.95 -15.20
C THR A 120 21.82 5.93 -14.06
N HIS A 121 20.73 5.60 -13.40
CA HIS A 121 20.67 4.71 -12.23
C HIS A 121 19.68 3.57 -12.46
N SER A 122 20.03 2.66 -13.35
CA SER A 122 19.17 1.49 -13.60
C SER A 122 18.99 0.67 -12.32
N ARG A 123 17.75 0.31 -12.04
CA ARG A 123 17.41 -0.54 -10.89
C ARG A 123 17.97 -1.94 -11.07
N ARG A 124 18.69 -2.43 -10.06
CA ARG A 124 19.32 -3.77 -10.08
C ARG A 124 18.56 -4.74 -9.18
N GLY A 125 17.50 -5.33 -9.70
CA GLY A 125 16.68 -6.31 -8.98
C GLY A 125 15.52 -5.69 -8.20
N ASP A 126 14.87 -6.53 -7.39
CA ASP A 126 13.68 -6.18 -6.63
C ASP A 126 14.02 -5.68 -5.23
N LEU A 127 13.18 -4.78 -4.73
CA LEU A 127 13.26 -4.35 -3.34
C LEU A 127 13.00 -5.55 -2.42
N ARG A 128 13.93 -5.80 -1.51
CA ARG A 128 13.83 -6.91 -0.57
C ARG A 128 13.13 -6.49 0.71
N SER A 129 11.99 -7.14 1.01
CA SER A 129 11.30 -7.04 2.28
C SER A 129 11.54 -8.31 3.10
N ASN A 130 11.86 -8.15 4.38
CA ASN A 130 12.01 -9.28 5.31
C ASN A 130 10.73 -9.54 6.10
N ILE A 131 9.83 -8.58 6.17
CA ILE A 131 8.60 -8.62 6.95
C ILE A 131 7.41 -8.50 6.01
N ALA A 132 6.44 -9.39 6.17
CA ALA A 132 5.11 -9.28 5.59
C ALA A 132 4.10 -9.02 6.70
N VAL A 133 3.36 -7.93 6.60
CA VAL A 133 2.11 -7.74 7.34
C VAL A 133 1.01 -8.38 6.52
N ILE A 134 0.27 -9.29 7.12
CA ILE A 134 -0.72 -10.09 6.39
C ILE A 134 -2.03 -9.31 6.24
N GLN A 135 -2.48 -9.22 5.01
CA GLN A 135 -3.83 -8.83 4.65
C GLN A 135 -4.69 -10.10 4.57
N GLY A 136 -5.62 -10.26 5.49
CA GLY A 136 -6.56 -11.38 5.50
C GLY A 136 -7.57 -11.29 4.35
N ARG A 137 -8.42 -12.31 4.22
CA ARG A 137 -9.31 -12.46 3.07
C ARG A 137 -10.34 -11.33 2.92
N ASN A 138 -10.75 -10.74 4.03
CA ASN A 138 -11.78 -9.69 4.04
C ASN A 138 -11.27 -8.36 4.58
N ASP A 139 -9.97 -8.23 4.76
CA ASP A 139 -9.36 -7.03 5.29
C ASP A 139 -9.29 -5.95 4.21
N ALA A 140 -9.66 -4.73 4.59
CA ALA A 140 -9.47 -3.55 3.75
C ALA A 140 -9.03 -2.36 4.60
N TRP A 141 -8.10 -1.59 4.08
CA TRP A 141 -7.72 -0.35 4.74
C TRP A 141 -8.82 0.69 4.62
N LYS A 142 -9.07 1.37 5.72
CA LYS A 142 -9.96 2.52 5.85
C LYS A 142 -9.35 3.74 5.13
N SER A 143 -9.30 3.70 3.81
CA SER A 143 -8.77 4.81 3.04
C SER A 143 -9.59 6.07 3.24
N PHE A 144 -8.93 7.23 3.27
CA PHE A 144 -9.52 8.57 3.35
C PHE A 144 -10.24 8.91 4.66
N GLY A 145 -9.92 8.26 5.77
CA GLY A 145 -10.53 8.56 7.06
C GLY A 145 -12.04 8.35 7.12
N ARG A 146 -12.60 7.57 6.23
CA ARG A 146 -14.02 7.38 6.09
C ARG A 146 -14.48 6.13 6.81
N GLY A 147 -15.61 6.23 7.51
CA GLY A 147 -16.18 5.13 8.29
C GLY A 147 -16.80 4.01 7.46
N SER A 148 -16.59 3.98 6.14
CA SER A 148 -17.10 2.95 5.24
C SER A 148 -16.22 2.79 4.01
N LEU A 149 -16.14 1.58 3.46
CA LEU A 149 -15.49 1.31 2.19
C LEU A 149 -16.12 2.18 1.08
N TRP A 150 -15.29 2.78 0.24
CA TRP A 150 -15.74 3.59 -0.89
C TRP A 150 -16.64 4.76 -0.51
N SER A 151 -16.65 5.18 0.76
CA SER A 151 -17.53 6.23 1.27
C SER A 151 -19.03 5.95 1.05
N GLN A 152 -19.40 4.71 0.87
CA GLN A 152 -20.78 4.33 0.66
C GLN A 152 -21.57 4.41 1.97
N LYS A 153 -22.84 4.77 1.86
CA LYS A 153 -23.77 4.76 3.00
C LYS A 153 -24.46 3.40 3.09
N GLY A 154 -24.71 2.96 4.30
CA GLY A 154 -25.44 1.73 4.58
C GLY A 154 -24.59 0.66 5.27
N ASP A 155 -25.28 -0.26 5.95
CA ASP A 155 -24.61 -1.23 6.85
C ASP A 155 -23.69 -2.20 6.12
N LYS A 156 -24.03 -2.60 4.91
CA LYS A 156 -23.21 -3.52 4.09
C LYS A 156 -21.84 -2.95 3.68
N TRP A 157 -21.66 -1.64 3.80
CA TRP A 157 -20.41 -0.95 3.44
C TRP A 157 -19.62 -0.49 4.67
N LYS A 158 -20.09 -0.80 5.87
CA LYS A 158 -19.34 -0.50 7.10
C LYS A 158 -18.11 -1.40 7.19
N PHE A 159 -17.10 -0.88 7.86
CA PHE A 159 -15.95 -1.70 8.23
C PHE A 159 -16.36 -2.82 9.17
N ASN A 160 -15.78 -3.96 8.93
CA ASN A 160 -15.91 -5.14 9.76
C ASN A 160 -14.71 -5.29 10.70
N LYS A 161 -14.74 -6.28 11.56
CA LYS A 161 -13.65 -6.58 12.49
C LYS A 161 -12.31 -6.88 11.78
N ALA A 162 -12.34 -7.50 10.61
CA ALA A 162 -11.13 -7.74 9.84
C ALA A 162 -10.49 -6.42 9.35
N CYS A 163 -11.31 -5.44 8.97
CA CYS A 163 -10.81 -4.12 8.58
C CYS A 163 -10.15 -3.38 9.76
N GLU A 164 -10.58 -3.59 10.99
CA GLU A 164 -9.99 -2.99 12.18
C GLU A 164 -8.53 -3.43 12.39
N SER A 165 -8.11 -4.55 11.82
CA SER A 165 -6.70 -4.97 11.87
C SER A 165 -5.74 -3.95 11.28
N PHE A 166 -6.20 -3.16 10.31
CA PHE A 166 -5.40 -2.09 9.73
C PHE A 166 -5.20 -0.88 10.64
N ASP A 167 -6.01 -0.71 11.69
CA ASP A 167 -5.78 0.33 12.69
C ASP A 167 -4.47 0.09 13.47
N LEU A 168 -3.99 -1.16 13.48
CA LEU A 168 -2.72 -1.55 14.08
C LEU A 168 -1.51 -1.28 13.19
N LEU A 169 -1.69 -0.85 11.95
CA LEU A 169 -0.57 -0.44 11.06
C LEU A 169 0.29 0.66 11.68
N ASN A 170 -0.27 1.46 12.59
CA ASN A 170 0.48 2.48 13.32
C ASN A 170 1.65 1.92 14.14
N VAL A 171 1.66 0.62 14.45
CA VAL A 171 2.81 -0.05 15.06
C VAL A 171 4.01 -0.06 14.10
N PHE A 172 3.76 -0.19 12.80
CA PHE A 172 4.78 -0.22 11.75
C PHE A 172 5.06 1.16 11.18
N TYR A 173 4.04 2.00 11.09
CA TYR A 173 4.10 3.35 10.55
C TYR A 173 3.64 4.33 11.63
N PRO A 174 4.51 4.62 12.62
CA PRO A 174 4.11 5.33 13.83
C PRO A 174 3.59 6.76 13.59
N ASP A 175 4.01 7.38 12.50
CA ASP A 175 3.56 8.72 12.13
C ASP A 175 2.46 8.69 11.07
N ASN A 176 1.83 7.54 10.88
CA ASN A 176 0.75 7.38 9.93
C ASN A 176 -0.50 8.15 10.39
N ILE A 177 -0.93 9.07 9.58
CA ILE A 177 -2.21 9.78 9.74
C ILE A 177 -3.19 9.20 8.74
N VAL A 178 -4.03 8.31 9.20
CA VAL A 178 -5.00 7.56 8.37
C VAL A 178 -5.99 8.48 7.66
N ASP A 179 -6.22 9.66 8.18
CA ASP A 179 -7.22 10.61 7.68
C ASP A 179 -6.68 11.67 6.70
N GLY A 180 -5.52 11.40 6.14
CA GLY A 180 -4.78 12.33 5.29
C GLY A 180 -3.55 12.83 6.03
N CYS A 181 -2.40 12.56 5.47
CA CYS A 181 -1.16 12.78 6.20
C CYS A 181 -0.59 14.19 6.04
N GLY A 182 -1.14 14.98 5.15
CA GLY A 182 -0.54 16.27 4.83
C GLY A 182 0.93 16.15 4.38
N PRO A 183 1.63 17.27 4.22
CA PRO A 183 3.00 17.24 3.73
C PRO A 183 3.99 16.49 4.61
N GLU A 184 3.80 16.53 5.93
CA GLU A 184 4.74 15.99 6.90
C GLU A 184 4.64 14.47 7.04
N GLY A 185 3.45 13.91 6.93
CA GLY A 185 3.21 12.47 7.03
C GLY A 185 3.27 11.71 5.71
N TRP A 186 3.49 12.41 4.58
CA TRP A 186 3.48 11.79 3.26
C TRP A 186 4.52 10.70 3.10
N PHE A 187 5.73 10.94 3.58
CA PHE A 187 6.87 10.04 3.47
C PHE A 187 7.12 9.22 4.73
N THR A 188 6.07 8.96 5.50
CA THR A 188 6.20 8.13 6.70
C THR A 188 6.67 6.73 6.34
N SER A 189 7.74 6.30 6.99
CA SER A 189 8.37 5.00 6.80
C SER A 189 8.32 4.16 8.07
N THR A 190 8.67 2.89 7.96
CA THR A 190 8.75 1.99 9.10
C THR A 190 10.19 1.91 9.64
N PRO A 191 10.39 1.90 10.98
CA PRO A 191 11.71 1.73 11.58
C PRO A 191 12.28 0.32 11.40
N TYR A 192 11.51 -0.60 10.86
CA TYR A 192 11.90 -2.01 10.68
C TYR A 192 12.41 -2.33 9.27
N GLY A 193 12.64 -1.31 8.46
CA GLY A 193 12.96 -1.45 7.04
C GLY A 193 11.70 -1.65 6.20
N THR A 194 11.87 -2.07 4.95
CA THR A 194 10.75 -2.25 4.04
C THR A 194 9.85 -3.41 4.48
N VAL A 195 8.56 -3.14 4.52
CA VAL A 195 7.50 -4.08 4.87
C VAL A 195 6.56 -4.23 3.67
N ASP A 196 6.04 -5.42 3.42
CA ASP A 196 4.97 -5.64 2.46
C ASP A 196 3.64 -5.91 3.18
N LEU A 197 2.54 -5.38 2.65
CA LEU A 197 1.22 -5.88 2.98
C LEU A 197 0.90 -7.03 2.03
N LEU A 198 1.02 -8.25 2.53
CA LEU A 198 0.92 -9.47 1.71
C LEU A 198 -0.46 -10.10 1.87
N PRO A 199 -1.20 -10.34 0.77
CA PRO A 199 -2.40 -11.16 0.81
C PRO A 199 -2.14 -12.55 1.41
N VAL A 200 -3.03 -13.00 2.28
CA VAL A 200 -2.88 -14.29 3.00
C VAL A 200 -2.86 -15.50 2.06
N GLU A 201 -3.49 -15.38 0.90
CA GLU A 201 -3.47 -16.42 -0.15
C GLU A 201 -2.22 -16.44 -1.01
N ALA A 202 -1.20 -15.67 -0.68
CA ALA A 202 0.06 -15.69 -1.42
C ALA A 202 0.62 -17.12 -1.56
N PRO A 203 1.21 -17.47 -2.71
CA PRO A 203 1.85 -18.76 -2.90
C PRO A 203 2.98 -19.02 -1.91
N GLN A 204 3.25 -20.29 -1.61
CA GLN A 204 4.27 -20.69 -0.64
C GLN A 204 5.66 -20.12 -0.97
N ASP A 205 6.06 -20.15 -2.23
CA ASP A 205 7.35 -19.64 -2.67
C ASP A 205 7.49 -18.12 -2.48
N VAL A 206 6.39 -17.38 -2.49
CA VAL A 206 6.34 -15.96 -2.14
C VAL A 206 6.45 -15.77 -0.64
N MET A 207 5.68 -16.54 0.16
CA MET A 207 5.77 -16.49 1.62
C MET A 207 7.17 -16.81 2.12
N ASP A 208 7.83 -17.81 1.55
CA ASP A 208 9.16 -18.27 1.93
C ASP A 208 10.28 -17.24 1.67
N ARG A 209 9.98 -16.12 1.00
CA ARG A 209 10.94 -15.01 0.80
C ARG A 209 11.05 -14.11 2.02
N TYR A 210 10.07 -14.14 2.92
CA TYR A 210 10.04 -13.33 4.13
C TYR A 210 10.70 -14.07 5.30
N LYS A 211 11.18 -13.33 6.28
CA LYS A 211 11.66 -13.86 7.54
C LYS A 211 10.58 -13.90 8.59
N ALA A 212 9.66 -12.94 8.52
CA ALA A 212 8.54 -12.83 9.45
C ALA A 212 7.24 -12.51 8.73
N MET A 213 6.17 -13.14 9.19
CA MET A 213 4.79 -12.82 8.85
C MET A 213 4.05 -12.38 10.12
N ILE A 214 3.27 -11.31 9.98
CA ILE A 214 2.63 -10.65 11.13
C ILE A 214 1.15 -10.45 10.84
N PHE A 215 0.31 -11.03 11.68
CA PHE A 215 -1.13 -10.79 11.68
C PHE A 215 -1.49 -9.71 12.69
N LEU A 216 -2.19 -8.69 12.24
CA LEU A 216 -2.59 -7.54 13.04
C LEU A 216 -4.08 -7.64 13.42
N GLY A 217 -4.40 -8.29 14.52
CA GLY A 217 -5.78 -8.27 15.02
C GLY A 217 -6.69 -9.33 14.40
N TRP A 218 -7.67 -8.94 13.58
CA TRP A 218 -8.77 -9.80 13.13
C TRP A 218 -8.64 -10.31 11.69
N ASN A 219 -7.43 -10.49 11.22
CA ASN A 219 -7.20 -11.01 9.87
C ASN A 219 -7.84 -12.39 9.68
N SER A 220 -8.57 -12.55 8.59
CA SER A 220 -9.23 -13.82 8.26
C SER A 220 -8.41 -14.63 7.26
N TYR A 221 -8.50 -15.96 7.39
CA TYR A 221 -7.84 -16.93 6.51
C TYR A 221 -8.64 -18.23 6.48
N ASP A 222 -8.39 -19.08 5.49
CA ASP A 222 -9.03 -20.39 5.37
C ASP A 222 -8.06 -21.54 5.68
N ALA A 223 -8.56 -22.79 5.61
CA ALA A 223 -7.76 -23.98 5.89
C ALA A 223 -6.53 -24.11 4.96
N ASN A 224 -6.64 -23.73 3.70
CA ASN A 224 -5.52 -23.76 2.76
C ASN A 224 -4.47 -22.69 3.08
N ASP A 225 -4.92 -21.52 3.49
CA ASP A 225 -4.03 -20.45 3.95
C ASP A 225 -3.28 -20.91 5.20
N PHE A 226 -3.98 -21.52 6.15
CA PHE A 226 -3.38 -22.09 7.36
C PHE A 226 -2.28 -23.12 7.04
N LEU A 227 -2.51 -24.01 6.08
CA LEU A 227 -1.50 -24.99 5.71
C LEU A 227 -0.22 -24.32 5.17
N ARG A 228 -0.35 -23.28 4.37
CA ARG A 228 0.81 -22.50 3.90
C ARG A 228 1.53 -21.77 5.02
N ILE A 229 0.79 -21.14 5.92
CA ILE A 229 1.34 -20.44 7.08
C ILE A 229 2.09 -21.43 7.98
N ARG A 230 1.50 -22.58 8.25
CA ARG A 230 2.14 -23.67 9.01
C ARG A 230 3.46 -24.12 8.37
N ASP A 231 3.45 -24.36 7.06
CA ASP A 231 4.62 -24.81 6.33
C ASP A 231 5.73 -23.73 6.33
N PHE A 232 5.37 -22.43 6.27
CA PHE A 232 6.30 -21.32 6.45
C PHE A 232 7.00 -21.40 7.82
N VAL A 233 6.25 -21.64 8.90
CA VAL A 233 6.81 -21.77 10.24
C VAL A 233 7.71 -23.02 10.36
N PHE A 234 7.30 -24.16 9.81
CA PHE A 234 8.11 -25.38 9.82
C PHE A 234 9.43 -25.24 9.05
N LYS A 235 9.48 -24.34 8.07
CA LYS A 235 10.71 -23.99 7.33
C LYS A 235 11.58 -22.97 8.07
N GLY A 236 11.20 -22.56 9.29
CA GLY A 236 11.96 -21.64 10.13
C GLY A 236 11.54 -20.18 10.03
N GLY A 237 10.43 -19.86 9.38
CA GLY A 237 9.83 -18.53 9.37
C GLY A 237 9.27 -18.13 10.74
N THR A 238 9.33 -16.86 11.07
CA THR A 238 8.74 -16.31 12.30
C THR A 238 7.32 -15.86 12.05
N LEU A 239 6.38 -16.31 12.85
CA LEU A 239 4.97 -15.90 12.78
C LEU A 239 4.59 -15.16 14.07
N LEU A 240 4.02 -13.97 13.93
CA LEU A 240 3.40 -13.20 14.99
C LEU A 240 1.88 -13.24 14.80
N LEU A 241 1.19 -13.78 15.80
CA LEU A 241 -0.28 -13.81 15.87
C LEU A 241 -0.75 -13.00 17.07
N THR A 242 -1.90 -12.36 16.96
CA THR A 242 -2.61 -11.82 18.11
C THR A 242 -3.48 -12.91 18.78
N ALA A 243 -3.90 -12.67 20.01
CA ALA A 243 -4.80 -13.60 20.70
C ALA A 243 -6.14 -13.83 19.97
N ALA A 244 -6.57 -12.87 19.17
CA ALA A 244 -7.77 -13.00 18.35
C ALA A 244 -7.72 -14.16 17.34
N HIS A 245 -6.51 -14.51 16.86
CA HIS A 245 -6.31 -15.63 15.93
C HIS A 245 -6.31 -17.00 16.60
N LEU A 246 -6.32 -17.04 17.93
CA LEU A 246 -6.42 -18.25 18.73
C LEU A 246 -7.84 -18.46 19.27
N ASN A 247 -8.77 -17.59 18.91
CA ASN A 247 -10.15 -17.68 19.35
C ASN A 247 -10.97 -18.52 18.37
N GLU A 248 -11.73 -19.46 18.88
CA GLU A 248 -12.65 -20.31 18.11
C GLU A 248 -13.90 -19.57 17.65
N GLU A 249 -14.18 -18.39 18.21
CA GLU A 249 -15.34 -17.60 17.80
C GLU A 249 -15.16 -17.03 16.39
N LEU A 250 -16.17 -17.26 15.56
CA LEU A 250 -16.25 -16.63 14.25
C LEU A 250 -16.43 -15.12 14.40
N GLN A 251 -15.77 -14.40 13.53
CA GLN A 251 -16.07 -12.99 13.35
C GLN A 251 -17.41 -12.87 12.64
N PRO A 252 -18.37 -12.08 13.15
CA PRO A 252 -19.74 -12.11 12.65
C PRO A 252 -19.93 -11.82 11.17
N ASP A 253 -18.99 -11.10 10.58
CA ASP A 253 -19.01 -10.67 9.18
C ASP A 253 -18.01 -11.44 8.31
N GLN A 254 -17.39 -12.49 8.83
CA GLN A 254 -16.40 -13.29 8.11
C GLN A 254 -16.96 -14.65 7.72
N PRO A 255 -16.72 -15.08 6.47
CA PRO A 255 -17.09 -16.42 6.04
C PRO A 255 -16.10 -17.51 6.47
N VAL A 256 -14.94 -17.11 7.02
CA VAL A 256 -13.82 -17.99 7.31
C VAL A 256 -13.65 -18.12 8.80
N ARG A 257 -13.33 -19.32 9.26
CA ARG A 257 -12.99 -19.64 10.64
C ARG A 257 -11.50 -19.52 10.88
N PHE A 258 -11.13 -19.27 12.11
CA PHE A 258 -9.75 -19.47 12.55
C PHE A 258 -9.42 -20.96 12.63
N PRO A 259 -8.14 -21.36 12.50
CA PRO A 259 -7.74 -22.76 12.55
C PRO A 259 -8.10 -23.50 13.83
N ALA A 260 -8.28 -22.77 14.93
CA ALA A 260 -8.75 -23.36 16.17
C ALA A 260 -10.20 -23.86 16.09
N ASP A 261 -10.94 -23.47 15.04
CA ASP A 261 -12.30 -23.92 14.78
C ASP A 261 -12.34 -25.28 14.06
N ASP A 262 -11.23 -25.73 13.48
CA ASP A 262 -11.07 -26.96 12.74
C ASP A 262 -10.41 -28.04 13.62
#